data_bd50b9d769fa8de58ccdfffa847fa62b
#
_entry.id   bd50b9d769fa8de58ccdfffa847fa62b
#
_cell.length_a   1.000
_cell.length_b   1.000
_cell.length_c   1.000
_cell.angle_alpha   90.00
_cell.angle_beta   90.00
_cell.angle_gamma   90.00
#
_symmetry.space_group_name_H-M   'P 1'
#
loop_
_entity.id
_entity.type
_entity.pdbx_description
1 polymer ?
#
loop_
_entity_poly.entity_id
_entity_poly.type
_entity_poly.pdbx_seq_one_letter_code
_entity_poly.pdbx_strand_id
1 'polypeptide(L)'
;MRKITLALLATTVLAFGHGSVTPQAIDTKNLKPLGAEWLEENPYKGDEAAIKLGKYAYSENCARCHGLDAISGGIAPDLRALDDGIDGDEWFMERTRGGAV
;
A
#
# COMPACT_ATOMS: atom_id res chain seq x y z
N MET A 1 -20.27 -58.07 -15.63
CA MET A 1 -19.17 -57.07 -15.44
C MET A 1 -19.79 -55.68 -15.47
N ARG A 2 -19.88 -55.04 -14.32
CA ARG A 2 -20.40 -53.67 -14.21
C ARG A 2 -19.26 -52.69 -14.55
N LYS A 3 -19.42 -51.93 -15.64
CA LYS A 3 -18.51 -50.83 -15.98
C LYS A 3 -18.86 -49.66 -15.08
N ILE A 4 -17.96 -49.36 -14.14
CA ILE A 4 -18.06 -48.17 -13.31
C ILE A 4 -17.43 -47.02 -14.10
N THR A 5 -18.28 -46.13 -14.63
CA THR A 5 -17.83 -44.89 -15.28
C THR A 5 -17.57 -43.89 -14.18
N LEU A 6 -16.30 -43.63 -13.91
CA LEU A 6 -15.86 -42.60 -12.95
C LEU A 6 -16.02 -41.24 -13.62
N ALA A 7 -17.08 -40.51 -13.29
CA ALA A 7 -17.27 -39.14 -13.72
C ALA A 7 -16.32 -38.23 -12.92
N LEU A 8 -15.25 -37.76 -13.55
CA LEU A 8 -14.33 -36.80 -12.98
C LEU A 8 -15.02 -35.43 -12.99
N LEU A 9 -15.55 -35.00 -11.84
CA LEU A 9 -16.09 -33.66 -11.67
C LEU A 9 -14.91 -32.69 -11.54
N ALA A 10 -14.56 -32.03 -12.64
CA ALA A 10 -13.58 -30.93 -12.61
C ALA A 10 -14.26 -29.72 -12.00
N THR A 11 -14.08 -29.50 -10.71
CA THR A 11 -14.43 -28.26 -10.04
C THR A 11 -13.38 -27.20 -10.42
N THR A 12 -13.70 -26.35 -11.37
CA THR A 12 -12.95 -25.13 -11.65
C THR A 12 -13.14 -24.16 -10.50
N VAL A 13 -12.17 -24.14 -9.59
CA VAL A 13 -12.07 -23.10 -8.57
C VAL A 13 -11.64 -21.84 -9.30
N LEU A 14 -12.57 -20.92 -9.54
CA LEU A 14 -12.28 -19.56 -9.96
C LEU A 14 -11.61 -18.85 -8.77
N ALA A 15 -10.28 -18.90 -8.74
CA ALA A 15 -9.53 -18.10 -7.81
C ALA A 15 -9.63 -16.63 -8.26
N PHE A 16 -10.53 -15.88 -7.63
CA PHE A 16 -10.54 -14.42 -7.73
C PHE A 16 -9.34 -13.90 -6.96
N GLY A 17 -8.21 -13.78 -7.66
CA GLY A 17 -6.95 -13.30 -7.11
C GLY A 17 -6.88 -11.78 -6.95
N HIS A 18 -7.96 -11.14 -6.56
CA HIS A 18 -7.93 -9.75 -6.10
C HIS A 18 -7.75 -9.78 -4.58
N GLY A 19 -6.48 -9.67 -4.15
CA GLY A 19 -6.17 -9.51 -2.75
C GLY A 19 -6.83 -8.24 -2.23
N SER A 20 -7.97 -8.40 -1.53
CA SER A 20 -8.58 -7.32 -0.78
C SER A 20 -7.60 -6.92 0.32
N VAL A 21 -6.90 -5.80 0.14
CA VAL A 21 -6.00 -5.26 1.14
C VAL A 21 -6.86 -4.57 2.20
N THR A 22 -6.96 -5.17 3.37
CA THR A 22 -7.56 -4.50 4.52
C THR A 22 -6.55 -3.54 5.12
N PRO A 23 -6.82 -2.22 5.13
CA PRO A 23 -5.90 -1.25 5.72
C PRO A 23 -5.67 -1.54 7.21
N GLN A 24 -4.41 -1.52 7.62
CA GLN A 24 -4.02 -1.65 9.00
C GLN A 24 -3.93 -0.27 9.63
N ALA A 25 -4.69 -0.08 10.73
CA ALA A 25 -4.67 1.18 11.45
C ALA A 25 -3.29 1.43 12.09
N ILE A 26 -2.82 2.65 11.99
CA ILE A 26 -1.54 3.09 12.55
C ILE A 26 -1.82 4.12 13.64
N ASP A 27 -1.25 3.91 14.82
CA ASP A 27 -1.38 4.83 15.94
C ASP A 27 -0.45 6.03 15.76
N THR A 28 -1.04 7.18 15.49
CA THR A 28 -0.32 8.43 15.24
C THR A 28 -0.35 9.40 16.43
N LYS A 29 -0.86 8.98 17.59
CA LYS A 29 -1.07 9.86 18.75
C LYS A 29 0.20 10.55 19.26
N ASN A 30 1.37 9.96 19.02
CA ASN A 30 2.66 10.52 19.42
C ASN A 30 3.27 11.47 18.38
N LEU A 31 2.61 11.65 17.24
CA LEU A 31 3.01 12.62 16.25
C LEU A 31 2.37 13.97 16.50
N LYS A 32 3.05 15.03 16.07
CA LYS A 32 2.51 16.38 16.08
C LYS A 32 1.17 16.41 15.30
N PRO A 33 0.07 16.91 15.89
CA PRO A 33 -1.18 17.02 15.18
C PRO A 33 -1.09 18.02 14.03
N LEU A 34 -1.68 17.68 12.88
CA LEU A 34 -1.63 18.51 11.67
C LEU A 34 -2.82 19.44 11.51
N GLY A 35 -3.91 19.20 12.22
CA GLY A 35 -5.16 19.94 12.00
C GLY A 35 -5.89 19.49 10.73
N ALA A 36 -6.86 20.30 10.30
CA ALA A 36 -7.73 20.03 9.15
C ALA A 36 -7.31 20.73 7.86
N GLU A 37 -6.38 21.67 7.95
CA GLU A 37 -5.93 22.44 6.79
C GLU A 37 -5.04 21.62 5.88
N TRP A 38 -5.17 21.84 4.57
CA TRP A 38 -4.25 21.29 3.59
C TRP A 38 -2.89 21.98 3.74
N LEU A 39 -1.82 21.18 3.82
CA LEU A 39 -0.45 21.66 3.91
C LEU A 39 0.27 21.40 2.59
N GLU A 40 0.89 22.42 2.03
CA GLU A 40 1.64 22.33 0.78
C GLU A 40 2.95 21.56 0.94
N GLU A 41 3.57 21.66 2.12
CA GLU A 41 4.81 20.99 2.44
C GLU A 41 4.60 19.89 3.48
N ASN A 42 5.42 18.85 3.42
CA ASN A 42 5.43 17.81 4.43
C ASN A 42 5.91 18.36 5.79
N PRO A 43 5.00 18.52 6.78
CA PRO A 43 5.36 19.09 8.09
C PRO A 43 6.25 18.18 8.93
N TYR A 44 6.40 16.91 8.54
CA TYR A 44 7.25 15.93 9.20
C TYR A 44 8.60 15.72 8.52
N LYS A 45 8.96 16.57 7.57
CA LYS A 45 10.25 16.47 6.88
C LYS A 45 11.40 16.49 7.89
N GLY A 46 12.19 15.42 7.94
CA GLY A 46 13.29 15.26 8.89
C GLY A 46 12.88 14.86 10.32
N ASP A 47 11.59 14.65 10.60
CA ASP A 47 11.14 14.16 11.89
C ASP A 47 11.39 12.64 11.99
N GLU A 48 12.34 12.26 12.85
CA GLU A 48 12.74 10.86 13.00
C GLU A 48 11.61 9.95 13.52
N ALA A 49 10.76 10.47 14.39
CA ALA A 49 9.62 9.71 14.92
C ALA A 49 8.58 9.44 13.80
N ALA A 50 8.31 10.44 12.98
CA ALA A 50 7.41 10.30 11.83
C ALA A 50 8.00 9.36 10.76
N ILE A 51 9.30 9.45 10.49
CA ILE A 51 10.00 8.57 9.55
C ILE A 51 9.92 7.11 10.02
N LYS A 52 10.21 6.85 11.29
CA LYS A 52 10.14 5.51 11.87
C LYS A 52 8.73 4.93 11.82
N LEU A 53 7.74 5.73 12.20
CA LEU A 53 6.33 5.31 12.15
C LEU A 53 5.87 5.10 10.72
N GLY A 54 6.26 5.98 9.79
CA GLY A 54 5.95 5.86 8.37
C GLY A 54 6.55 4.60 7.74
N LYS A 55 7.76 4.24 8.11
CA LYS A 55 8.39 2.98 7.68
C LYS A 55 7.58 1.76 8.14
N TYR A 56 7.13 1.76 9.37
CA TYR A 56 6.26 0.71 9.89
C TYR A 56 4.91 0.68 9.16
N ALA A 57 4.26 1.83 9.03
CA ALA A 57 2.98 1.96 8.34
C ALA A 57 3.04 1.50 6.88
N TYR A 58 4.13 1.83 6.20
CA TYR A 58 4.43 1.37 4.85
C TYR A 58 4.53 -0.16 4.79
N SER A 59 5.26 -0.77 5.70
CA SER A 59 5.44 -2.22 5.75
C SER A 59 4.11 -2.95 5.95
N GLU A 60 3.22 -2.40 6.78
CA GLU A 60 1.91 -2.99 7.05
C GLU A 60 0.89 -2.80 5.91
N ASN A 61 0.98 -1.69 5.18
CA ASN A 61 -0.08 -1.30 4.24
C ASN A 61 0.33 -1.28 2.76
N CYS A 62 1.60 -1.06 2.45
CA CYS A 62 2.06 -0.77 1.09
C CYS A 62 3.03 -1.80 0.54
N ALA A 63 3.87 -2.38 1.39
CA ALA A 63 4.96 -3.26 0.97
C ALA A 63 4.47 -4.54 0.29
N ARG A 64 3.25 -4.98 0.56
CA ARG A 64 2.65 -6.15 -0.08
C ARG A 64 2.65 -6.04 -1.61
N CYS A 65 2.42 -4.84 -2.13
CA CYS A 65 2.40 -4.58 -3.57
C CYS A 65 3.68 -3.87 -4.04
N HIS A 66 4.17 -2.89 -3.27
CA HIS A 66 5.31 -2.06 -3.65
C HIS A 66 6.68 -2.59 -3.21
N GLY A 67 6.71 -3.69 -2.47
CA GLY A 67 7.94 -4.35 -2.00
C GLY A 67 8.46 -3.79 -0.68
N LEU A 68 9.23 -4.61 0.03
CA LEU A 68 9.93 -4.20 1.24
C LEU A 68 10.97 -3.13 0.89
N ASP A 69 11.10 -2.14 1.77
CA ASP A 69 12.00 -0.99 1.55
C ASP A 69 11.74 -0.23 0.23
N ALA A 70 10.50 -0.27 -0.26
CA ALA A 70 10.07 0.29 -1.53
C ALA A 70 10.79 -0.29 -2.77
N ILE A 71 11.41 -1.45 -2.63
CA ILE A 71 12.05 -2.16 -3.74
C ILE A 71 10.99 -3.01 -4.45
N SER A 72 10.52 -2.53 -5.59
CA SER A 72 9.45 -3.18 -6.34
C SER A 72 9.86 -4.57 -6.84
N GLY A 73 8.97 -5.55 -6.62
CA GLY A 73 9.08 -6.88 -7.22
C GLY A 73 8.41 -6.99 -8.60
N GLY A 74 7.93 -5.87 -9.18
CA GLY A 74 7.29 -5.81 -10.49
C GLY A 74 5.76 -5.86 -10.47
N ILE A 75 5.12 -6.05 -9.31
CA ILE A 75 3.65 -6.06 -9.19
C ILE A 75 3.07 -4.65 -9.23
N ALA A 76 3.76 -3.69 -8.62
CA ALA A 76 3.38 -2.29 -8.55
C ALA A 76 4.57 -1.39 -8.92
N PRO A 77 4.32 -0.11 -9.27
CA PRO A 77 5.38 0.84 -9.60
C PRO A 77 6.43 0.99 -8.48
N ASP A 78 7.66 1.27 -8.88
CA ASP A 78 8.76 1.53 -7.95
C ASP A 78 8.63 2.93 -7.35
N LEU A 79 8.34 3.01 -6.05
CA LEU A 79 8.13 4.28 -5.35
C LEU A 79 9.41 5.09 -5.15
N ARG A 80 10.59 4.49 -5.37
CA ARG A 80 11.87 5.22 -5.30
C ARG A 80 12.10 6.14 -6.50
N ALA A 81 11.30 5.98 -7.55
CA ALA A 81 11.35 6.83 -8.75
C ALA A 81 10.42 8.04 -8.67
N LEU A 82 9.74 8.25 -7.55
CA LEU A 82 8.91 9.44 -7.34
C LEU A 82 9.78 10.69 -7.20
N ASP A 83 9.27 11.80 -7.71
CA ASP A 83 9.91 13.10 -7.52
C ASP A 83 9.94 13.46 -6.04
N ASP A 84 11.01 14.14 -5.62
CA ASP A 84 11.11 14.72 -4.30
C ASP A 84 10.73 16.22 -4.33
N GLY A 85 10.43 16.78 -3.17
CA GLY A 85 10.00 18.17 -3.04
C GLY A 85 8.49 18.36 -3.05
N ILE A 86 8.07 19.62 -3.20
CA ILE A 86 6.65 20.02 -3.06
C ILE A 86 5.75 19.30 -4.06
N ASP A 87 6.13 19.26 -5.32
CA ASP A 87 5.33 18.64 -6.38
C ASP A 87 5.18 17.13 -6.16
N GLY A 88 6.23 16.46 -5.71
CA GLY A 88 6.21 15.04 -5.37
C GLY A 88 5.35 14.77 -4.14
N ASP A 89 5.44 15.59 -3.12
CA ASP A 89 4.65 15.49 -1.88
C ASP A 89 3.15 15.65 -2.18
N GLU A 90 2.76 16.65 -2.97
CA GLU A 90 1.38 16.88 -3.38
C GLU A 90 0.83 15.71 -4.19
N TRP A 91 1.56 15.27 -5.21
CA TRP A 91 1.18 14.13 -6.02
C TRP A 91 1.00 12.86 -5.18
N PHE A 92 1.91 12.59 -4.26
CA PHE A 92 1.84 11.43 -3.38
C PHE A 92 0.61 11.47 -2.46
N MET A 93 0.34 12.65 -1.88
CA MET A 93 -0.83 12.86 -1.00
C MET A 93 -2.14 12.65 -1.75
N GLU A 94 -2.28 13.21 -2.93
CA GLU A 94 -3.47 13.04 -3.77
C GLU A 94 -3.69 11.57 -4.13
N ARG A 95 -2.66 10.88 -4.56
CA ARG A 95 -2.74 9.46 -4.89
C ARG A 95 -3.08 8.58 -3.70
N THR A 96 -2.50 8.87 -2.55
CA THR A 96 -2.74 8.10 -1.32
C THR A 96 -4.17 8.29 -0.83
N ARG A 97 -4.73 9.49 -0.95
CA ARG A 97 -6.11 9.79 -0.53
C ARG A 97 -7.15 9.34 -1.54
N GLY A 98 -6.91 9.60 -2.81
CA GLY A 98 -7.87 9.36 -3.89
C GLY A 98 -7.78 7.99 -4.53
N GLY A 99 -6.70 7.27 -4.31
CA GLY A 99 -6.37 6.05 -5.02
C GLY A 99 -5.82 6.32 -6.41
N ALA A 100 -5.21 5.30 -7.01
CA ALA A 100 -4.68 5.33 -8.36
C ALA A 100 -5.71 4.72 -9.33
N VAL A 101 -6.61 5.51 -9.83
CA VAL A 101 -7.58 5.14 -10.87
C VAL A 101 -7.24 5.82 -12.17
#